data_60fb3a7f30abdbb0613527944e4c0078
#
_entry.id   60fb3a7f30abdbb0613527944e4c0078
#
_cell.length_a   1.000
_cell.length_b   1.000
_cell.length_c   1.000
_cell.angle_alpha   90.00
_cell.angle_beta   90.00
_cell.angle_gamma   90.00
#
_symmetry.space_group_name_H-M   'P 1'
#
loop_
_entity.id
_entity.type
_entity.pdbx_description
1 polymer ?
#
loop_
_entity_poly.entity_id
_entity_poly.type
_entity_poly.pdbx_seq_one_letter_code
_entity_poly.pdbx_strand_id
1 'polypeptide(L)'
;MSIPNILIAEDDAVLREVYVKKFSISGFSIRAVTNGQEAIEEIEKQKPDIAILDLNMPVMDGFAVLERYPRASRNFPIIILSNFGDTKNKERGITLGADDFFIKSEMTIKTLLEKVTTLMKAKQMWQK
;
A
#
# COMPACT_ATOMS: atom_id res chain seq x y z
N MET A 1 0.20 22.68 -3.98
CA MET A 1 0.40 21.35 -3.41
C MET A 1 -0.22 20.29 -4.31
N SER A 2 0.54 19.27 -4.62
CA SER A 2 0.02 18.18 -5.43
C SER A 2 -0.87 17.26 -4.60
N ILE A 3 -1.85 16.66 -5.27
CA ILE A 3 -2.71 15.65 -4.65
C ILE A 3 -1.88 14.39 -4.43
N PRO A 4 -1.90 13.80 -3.21
CA PRO A 4 -1.14 12.57 -2.97
C PRO A 4 -1.59 11.45 -3.89
N ASN A 5 -0.62 10.73 -4.43
CA ASN A 5 -0.83 9.63 -5.36
C ASN A 5 -0.65 8.31 -4.63
N ILE A 6 -1.70 7.49 -4.64
CA ILE A 6 -1.70 6.19 -3.95
C ILE A 6 -1.75 5.08 -4.98
N LEU A 7 -0.89 4.07 -4.79
CA LEU A 7 -0.93 2.85 -5.58
C LEU A 7 -1.49 1.74 -4.70
N ILE A 8 -2.56 1.08 -5.17
CA ILE A 8 -3.14 -0.07 -4.47
C ILE A 8 -3.06 -1.30 -5.36
N ALA A 9 -2.53 -2.38 -4.82
CA ALA A 9 -2.54 -3.69 -5.49
C ALA A 9 -3.48 -4.61 -4.71
N GLU A 10 -4.55 -5.06 -5.35
CA GLU A 10 -5.59 -5.91 -4.77
C GLU A 10 -6.20 -6.75 -5.87
N ASP A 11 -6.16 -8.07 -5.73
CA ASP A 11 -6.69 -8.97 -6.76
C ASP A 11 -8.22 -9.14 -6.71
N ASP A 12 -8.85 -8.91 -5.55
CA ASP A 12 -10.31 -8.95 -5.43
C ASP A 12 -10.92 -7.70 -6.07
N ALA A 13 -11.66 -7.90 -7.17
CA ALA A 13 -12.21 -6.79 -7.94
C ALA A 13 -13.19 -5.93 -7.15
N VAL A 14 -14.02 -6.55 -6.31
CA VAL A 14 -15.00 -5.82 -5.51
C VAL A 14 -14.30 -4.95 -4.46
N LEU A 15 -13.36 -5.54 -3.75
CA LEU A 15 -12.61 -4.82 -2.71
C LEU A 15 -11.75 -3.71 -3.33
N ARG A 16 -11.12 -3.98 -4.48
CA ARG A 16 -10.34 -2.99 -5.21
C ARG A 16 -11.20 -1.76 -5.56
N GLU A 17 -12.42 -1.98 -6.05
CA GLU A 17 -13.33 -0.88 -6.36
C GLU A 17 -13.70 -0.09 -5.11
N VAL A 18 -13.93 -0.76 -3.99
CA VAL A 18 -14.26 -0.08 -2.74
C VAL A 18 -13.11 0.84 -2.32
N TYR A 19 -11.87 0.35 -2.39
CA TYR A 19 -10.70 1.17 -2.06
C TYR A 19 -10.59 2.38 -2.99
N VAL A 20 -10.72 2.16 -4.30
CA VAL A 20 -10.64 3.25 -5.28
C VAL A 20 -11.66 4.33 -4.97
N LYS A 21 -12.90 3.93 -4.72
CA LYS A 21 -13.98 4.88 -4.45
C LYS A 21 -13.74 5.65 -3.15
N LYS A 22 -13.41 4.95 -2.07
CA LYS A 22 -13.20 5.60 -0.77
C LYS A 22 -12.02 6.56 -0.76
N PHE A 23 -10.90 6.15 -1.35
CA PHE A 23 -9.74 7.02 -1.40
C PHE A 23 -9.94 8.20 -2.33
N SER A 24 -10.63 8.00 -3.45
CA SER A 24 -10.95 9.10 -4.38
C SER A 24 -11.84 10.14 -3.72
N ILE A 25 -12.88 9.70 -3.00
CA ILE A 25 -13.78 10.60 -2.27
C ILE A 25 -13.01 11.39 -1.22
N SER A 26 -12.00 10.78 -0.61
CA SER A 26 -11.19 11.42 0.42
C SER A 26 -10.13 12.37 -0.13
N GLY A 27 -10.07 12.56 -1.45
CA GLY A 27 -9.20 13.55 -2.06
C GLY A 27 -7.87 13.03 -2.56
N PHE A 28 -7.67 11.72 -2.62
CA PHE A 28 -6.44 11.13 -3.13
C PHE A 28 -6.56 10.79 -4.61
N SER A 29 -5.43 10.86 -5.33
CA SER A 29 -5.32 10.31 -6.66
C SER A 29 -4.92 8.83 -6.49
N ILE A 30 -5.62 7.92 -7.15
CA ILE A 30 -5.41 6.51 -6.91
C ILE A 30 -5.22 5.72 -8.20
N ARG A 31 -4.21 4.85 -8.20
CA ARG A 31 -4.00 3.87 -9.25
C ARG A 31 -4.18 2.51 -8.62
N ALA A 32 -4.96 1.64 -9.26
CA ALA A 32 -5.25 0.31 -8.74
C ALA A 32 -4.81 -0.75 -9.74
N VAL A 33 -4.12 -1.77 -9.22
CA VAL A 33 -3.64 -2.89 -10.02
C VAL A 33 -4.03 -4.21 -9.34
N THR A 34 -3.78 -5.33 -10.00
CA THR A 34 -4.31 -6.62 -9.57
C THR A 34 -3.28 -7.57 -8.98
N ASN A 35 -1.99 -7.28 -9.14
CA ASN A 35 -0.92 -8.12 -8.61
C ASN A 35 0.37 -7.34 -8.44
N GLY A 36 1.39 -8.00 -7.87
CA GLY A 36 2.66 -7.34 -7.57
C GLY A 36 3.46 -6.97 -8.82
N GLN A 37 3.35 -7.76 -9.88
CA GLN A 37 4.05 -7.44 -11.14
C GLN A 37 3.53 -6.12 -11.71
N GLU A 38 2.21 -5.96 -11.74
CA GLU A 38 1.60 -4.70 -12.19
C GLU A 38 1.98 -3.55 -11.27
N ALA A 39 2.09 -3.81 -9.96
CA ALA A 39 2.50 -2.79 -9.00
C ALA A 39 3.91 -2.30 -9.32
N ILE A 40 4.84 -3.20 -9.57
CA ILE A 40 6.21 -2.83 -9.94
C ILE A 40 6.22 -2.00 -11.22
N GLU A 41 5.45 -2.41 -12.24
CA GLU A 41 5.36 -1.67 -13.49
C GLU A 41 4.87 -0.25 -13.29
N GLU A 42 3.86 -0.07 -12.42
CA GLU A 42 3.34 1.26 -12.12
C GLU A 42 4.33 2.11 -11.33
N ILE A 43 5.04 1.51 -10.39
CA ILE A 43 6.08 2.22 -9.62
C ILE A 43 7.20 2.70 -10.54
N GLU A 44 7.60 1.86 -11.50
CA GLU A 44 8.65 2.23 -12.45
C GLU A 44 8.21 3.37 -13.37
N LYS A 45 6.93 3.46 -13.70
CA LYS A 45 6.40 4.57 -14.50
C LYS A 45 6.35 5.85 -13.70
N GLN A 46 5.88 5.79 -12.47
CA GLN A 46 5.72 6.95 -11.60
C GLN A 46 5.69 6.48 -10.15
N LYS A 47 6.61 6.99 -9.34
CA LYS A 47 6.64 6.68 -7.92
C LYS A 47 5.36 7.16 -7.24
N PRO A 48 4.72 6.31 -6.43
CA PRO A 48 3.58 6.75 -5.64
C PRO A 48 4.06 7.52 -4.41
N ASP A 49 3.13 8.24 -3.79
CA ASP A 49 3.40 8.82 -2.47
C ASP A 49 3.28 7.75 -1.39
N ILE A 50 2.47 6.72 -1.64
CA ILE A 50 2.35 5.55 -0.79
C ILE A 50 1.86 4.36 -1.62
N ALA A 51 2.34 3.16 -1.29
CA ALA A 51 1.86 1.92 -1.91
C ALA A 51 1.17 1.07 -0.85
N ILE A 52 -0.02 0.55 -1.18
CA ILE A 52 -0.78 -0.35 -0.34
C ILE A 52 -0.90 -1.66 -1.10
N LEU A 53 -0.31 -2.72 -0.56
CA LEU A 53 -0.19 -3.99 -1.27
C LEU A 53 -0.87 -5.11 -0.49
N ASP A 54 -1.76 -5.84 -1.15
CA ASP A 54 -2.26 -7.09 -0.61
C ASP A 54 -1.11 -8.09 -0.60
N LEU A 55 -0.98 -8.83 0.48
CA LEU A 55 0.03 -9.89 0.57
C LEU A 55 -0.30 -11.04 -0.36
N ASN A 56 -1.58 -11.41 -0.42
CA ASN A 56 -2.03 -12.61 -1.13
C ASN A 56 -2.54 -12.26 -2.53
N MET A 57 -1.63 -12.21 -3.50
CA MET A 57 -1.97 -11.92 -4.89
C MET A 57 -1.36 -12.97 -5.81
N PRO A 58 -2.00 -13.24 -6.96
CA PRO A 58 -1.41 -14.14 -7.95
C PRO A 58 -0.21 -13.48 -8.64
N VAL A 59 0.54 -14.24 -9.38
CA VAL A 59 1.71 -13.82 -10.17
C VAL A 59 2.86 -13.38 -9.28
N MET A 60 2.65 -12.35 -8.45
CA MET A 60 3.68 -11.83 -7.54
C MET A 60 2.99 -11.25 -6.32
N ASP A 61 3.38 -11.70 -5.13
CA ASP A 61 2.78 -11.27 -3.88
C ASP A 61 3.43 -9.98 -3.31
N GLY A 62 2.87 -9.50 -2.21
CA GLY A 62 3.36 -8.27 -1.58
C GLY A 62 4.78 -8.37 -1.04
N PHE A 63 5.20 -9.55 -0.60
CA PHE A 63 6.57 -9.74 -0.13
C PHE A 63 7.58 -9.55 -1.26
N ALA A 64 7.27 -10.05 -2.46
CA ALA A 64 8.15 -9.91 -3.61
C ALA A 64 8.32 -8.44 -3.99
N VAL A 65 7.26 -7.64 -3.87
CA VAL A 65 7.35 -6.21 -4.13
C VAL A 65 8.24 -5.53 -3.08
N LEU A 66 8.10 -5.90 -1.80
CA LEU A 66 8.97 -5.38 -0.74
C LEU A 66 10.44 -5.71 -0.99
N GLU A 67 10.72 -6.92 -1.46
CA GLU A 67 12.10 -7.32 -1.78
C GLU A 67 12.67 -6.49 -2.92
N ARG A 68 11.83 -6.12 -3.89
CA ARG A 68 12.23 -5.28 -5.02
C ARG A 68 12.47 -3.83 -4.58
N TYR A 69 11.73 -3.36 -3.59
CA TYR A 69 11.82 -1.99 -3.08
C TYR A 69 12.06 -1.99 -1.57
N PRO A 70 13.25 -2.40 -1.11
CA PRO A 70 13.55 -2.39 0.32
C PRO A 70 13.54 -0.96 0.86
N ARG A 71 13.30 -0.83 2.16
CA ARG A 71 13.16 0.47 2.81
C ARG A 71 14.32 1.42 2.50
N ALA A 72 15.54 0.91 2.48
CA ALA A 72 16.74 1.74 2.27
C ALA A 72 16.81 2.33 0.86
N SER A 73 16.13 1.74 -0.12
CA SER A 73 16.23 2.16 -1.51
C SER A 73 15.00 2.89 -2.02
N ARG A 74 13.99 3.10 -1.17
CA ARG A 74 12.77 3.78 -1.60
C ARG A 74 12.50 5.01 -0.74
N ASN A 75 11.75 5.97 -1.30
CA ASN A 75 11.37 7.19 -0.59
C ASN A 75 9.86 7.31 -0.42
N PHE A 76 9.14 6.20 -0.47
CA PHE A 76 7.71 6.15 -0.22
C PHE A 76 7.39 4.99 0.73
N PRO A 77 6.39 5.15 1.60
CA PRO A 77 6.00 4.06 2.49
C PRO A 77 5.23 2.96 1.77
N ILE A 78 5.35 1.74 2.29
CA ILE A 78 4.60 0.58 1.81
C ILE A 78 3.82 0.00 2.99
N ILE A 79 2.51 -0.14 2.81
CA ILE A 79 1.62 -0.81 3.76
C ILE A 79 1.23 -2.16 3.16
N ILE A 80 1.32 -3.20 3.97
CA ILE A 80 0.88 -4.55 3.55
C ILE A 80 -0.46 -4.86 4.19
N LEU A 81 -1.38 -5.41 3.40
CA LEU A 81 -2.67 -5.92 3.87
C LEU A 81 -2.67 -7.44 3.71
N SER A 82 -3.11 -8.15 4.74
CA SER A 82 -3.15 -9.60 4.72
C SER A 82 -4.54 -10.11 5.12
N ASN A 83 -4.93 -11.24 4.53
CA ASN A 83 -6.19 -11.89 4.88
C ASN A 83 -6.12 -12.62 6.22
N PHE A 84 -4.92 -12.95 6.68
CA PHE A 84 -4.74 -13.83 7.83
C PHE A 84 -3.96 -13.15 8.94
N GLY A 85 -4.44 -13.37 10.19
CA GLY A 85 -3.78 -12.92 11.40
C GLY A 85 -2.54 -13.75 11.73
N ASP A 86 -1.65 -13.91 10.77
CA ASP A 86 -0.46 -14.74 10.93
C ASP A 86 0.71 -13.89 11.44
N THR A 87 1.12 -14.16 12.67
CA THR A 87 2.24 -13.45 13.30
C THR A 87 3.51 -13.58 12.49
N LYS A 88 3.76 -14.73 11.87
CA LYS A 88 4.95 -14.94 11.06
C LYS A 88 4.96 -14.05 9.82
N ASN A 89 3.82 -13.90 9.16
CA ASN A 89 3.72 -13.03 8.00
C ASN A 89 3.91 -11.56 8.39
N LYS A 90 3.37 -11.16 9.53
CA LYS A 90 3.55 -9.81 10.03
C LYS A 90 5.02 -9.53 10.33
N GLU A 91 5.68 -10.44 11.05
CA GLU A 91 7.10 -10.32 11.36
C GLU A 91 7.94 -10.25 10.09
N ARG A 92 7.64 -11.12 9.13
CA ARG A 92 8.35 -11.14 7.84
C ARG A 92 8.16 -9.82 7.09
N GLY A 93 6.93 -9.31 7.06
CA GLY A 93 6.64 -8.04 6.38
C GLY A 93 7.42 -6.89 6.97
N ILE A 94 7.43 -6.79 8.29
CA ILE A 94 8.17 -5.74 8.98
C ILE A 94 9.68 -5.89 8.74
N THR A 95 10.19 -7.13 8.83
CA THR A 95 11.62 -7.42 8.58
C THR A 95 12.02 -7.03 7.16
N LEU A 96 11.14 -7.27 6.17
CA LEU A 96 11.40 -6.91 4.78
C LEU A 96 11.24 -5.41 4.52
N GLY A 97 10.79 -4.65 5.52
CA GLY A 97 10.75 -3.20 5.41
C GLY A 97 9.38 -2.57 5.20
N ALA A 98 8.29 -3.30 5.46
CA ALA A 98 6.96 -2.69 5.42
C ALA A 98 6.86 -1.61 6.49
N ASP A 99 6.25 -0.49 6.15
CA ASP A 99 6.04 0.60 7.11
C ASP A 99 4.88 0.31 8.04
N ASP A 100 3.93 -0.51 7.59
CA ASP A 100 2.88 -1.02 8.44
C ASP A 100 2.31 -2.30 7.85
N PHE A 101 1.57 -3.03 8.67
CA PHE A 101 1.00 -4.32 8.28
C PHE A 101 -0.36 -4.45 8.95
N PHE A 102 -1.42 -4.56 8.15
CA PHE A 102 -2.78 -4.70 8.65
C PHE A 102 -3.38 -6.03 8.23
N ILE A 103 -4.18 -6.60 9.13
CA ILE A 103 -4.96 -7.79 8.85
C ILE A 103 -6.34 -7.33 8.44
N LYS A 104 -6.80 -7.72 7.25
CA LYS A 104 -8.05 -7.22 6.67
C LYS A 104 -9.26 -7.43 7.57
N SER A 105 -9.33 -8.54 8.29
CA SER A 105 -10.45 -8.82 9.20
C SER A 105 -10.41 -7.99 10.48
N GLU A 106 -9.29 -7.34 10.77
CA GLU A 106 -9.10 -6.56 12.00
C GLU A 106 -9.00 -5.07 11.74
N MET A 107 -9.22 -4.64 10.50
CA MET A 107 -9.18 -3.23 10.16
C MET A 107 -10.45 -2.80 9.42
N THR A 108 -10.71 -1.50 9.43
CA THR A 108 -11.75 -0.91 8.59
C THR A 108 -11.09 -0.03 7.55
N ILE A 109 -11.82 0.30 6.49
CA ILE A 109 -11.32 1.24 5.47
C ILE A 109 -11.05 2.60 6.11
N LYS A 110 -11.87 2.98 7.08
CA LYS A 110 -11.67 4.22 7.84
C LYS A 110 -10.31 4.23 8.54
N THR A 111 -9.96 3.13 9.21
CA THR A 111 -8.68 3.00 9.89
C THR A 111 -7.52 3.10 8.90
N LEU A 112 -7.65 2.45 7.76
CA LEU A 112 -6.64 2.51 6.71
C LEU A 112 -6.48 3.93 6.17
N LEU A 113 -7.59 4.62 5.91
CA LEU A 113 -7.56 6.01 5.48
C LEU A 113 -6.88 6.92 6.50
N GLU A 114 -7.16 6.71 7.78
CA GLU A 114 -6.53 7.49 8.86
C GLU A 114 -5.01 7.28 8.87
N LYS A 115 -4.57 6.04 8.70
CA LYS A 115 -3.14 5.73 8.66
C LYS A 115 -2.46 6.37 7.47
N VAL A 116 -3.08 6.29 6.29
CA VAL A 116 -2.56 6.91 5.07
C VAL A 116 -2.47 8.43 5.26
N THR A 117 -3.52 9.04 5.80
CA THR A 117 -3.55 10.48 6.04
C THR A 117 -2.43 10.90 6.98
N THR A 118 -2.20 10.13 8.06
CA THR A 118 -1.14 10.40 9.02
C THR A 118 0.24 10.34 8.35
N LEU A 119 0.47 9.32 7.52
CA LEU A 119 1.74 9.17 6.82
C LEU A 119 1.96 10.29 5.80
N MET A 120 0.91 10.72 5.12
CA MET A 120 1.02 11.80 4.14
C MET A 120 1.28 13.14 4.82
N LYS A 121 0.67 13.40 5.97
CA LYS A 121 0.93 14.62 6.74
C LYS A 121 2.38 14.66 7.22
N ALA A 122 2.89 13.55 7.72
CA ALA A 122 4.29 13.46 8.15
C ALA A 122 5.24 13.76 7.00
N LYS A 123 4.96 13.21 5.81
CA LYS A 123 5.75 13.45 4.61
C LYS A 123 5.72 14.91 4.20
N GLN A 124 4.56 15.55 4.26
CA GLN A 124 4.41 16.97 3.93
C GLN A 124 5.20 17.86 4.90
N MET A 125 5.18 17.52 6.18
CA MET A 125 5.96 18.24 7.18
C MET A 125 7.45 18.17 6.90
N TRP A 126 7.93 17.05 6.40
CA TRP A 126 9.34 16.87 6.05
C TRP A 126 9.75 17.70 4.84
N GLN A 127 8.82 18.01 3.94
CA GLN A 127 9.10 18.74 2.71
C GLN A 127 9.01 20.25 2.87
N LYS A 128 8.59 20.70 4.03
CA LYS A 128 8.55 22.13 4.35
C LYS A 128 9.88 22.60 4.90
#